data_118276e5ca4da2ff81a8db1001391dfb
#
_entry.id   118276e5ca4da2ff81a8db1001391dfb
#
_cell.length_a   1.000
_cell.length_b   1.000
_cell.length_c   1.000
_cell.angle_alpha   90.00
_cell.angle_beta   90.00
_cell.angle_gamma   90.00
#
_symmetry.space_group_name_H-M   'P 1'
#
loop_
_entity.id
_entity.type
_entity.pdbx_description
1 polymer ?
#
loop_
_entity_poly.entity_id
_entity_poly.type
_entity_poly.pdbx_seq_one_letter_code
_entity_poly.pdbx_strand_id
1 'polypeptide(L)'
;MSAEHVNSQASPSRGERRLHVIRGEHFVSSDPAVVLITVLGSCVAACIRDPIAGVGGMNHFLLPGASENRRVGISHGVHAMELLVNDLLRHGARRDRLEAKLFGGARMVDGLTDVGAQNASFAERFLRDEGIPCLGGSLRGEHARRVQFWPESGRGRQLLLGVKADVFESERTTRTPVMVEESGALELF
;
A
#
# COMPACT_ATOMS: atom_id res chain seq x y z
N MET A 1 40.16 -15.97 7.34
CA MET A 1 39.61 -14.76 6.70
C MET A 1 38.14 -14.81 6.87
N SER A 2 37.60 -14.16 7.91
CA SER A 2 36.20 -14.19 8.29
C SER A 2 35.52 -13.00 7.63
N ALA A 3 34.47 -13.28 6.83
CA ALA A 3 33.62 -12.24 6.25
C ALA A 3 32.57 -11.86 7.29
N GLU A 4 32.68 -10.65 7.82
CA GLU A 4 31.68 -10.05 8.70
C GLU A 4 30.43 -9.67 7.84
N HIS A 5 29.32 -10.34 8.10
CA HIS A 5 28.00 -9.93 7.61
C HIS A 5 27.56 -8.70 8.40
N VAL A 6 27.64 -7.54 7.79
CA VAL A 6 27.06 -6.31 8.32
C VAL A 6 25.56 -6.38 8.15
N ASN A 7 24.87 -6.77 9.21
CA ASN A 7 23.41 -6.71 9.32
C ASN A 7 23.00 -5.24 9.52
N SER A 8 22.72 -4.54 8.41
CA SER A 8 22.23 -3.17 8.44
C SER A 8 20.73 -3.13 8.75
N GLN A 9 20.39 -3.33 10.01
CA GLN A 9 19.08 -2.92 10.53
C GLN A 9 19.08 -1.39 10.59
N ALA A 10 18.43 -0.76 9.61
CA ALA A 10 18.19 0.68 9.65
C ALA A 10 17.23 0.99 10.81
N SER A 11 17.78 1.39 11.94
CA SER A 11 17.06 1.95 13.07
C SER A 11 16.17 3.12 12.60
N PRO A 12 14.97 3.31 13.17
CA PRO A 12 14.12 4.45 12.83
C PRO A 12 14.89 5.74 13.07
N SER A 13 15.03 6.57 12.04
CA SER A 13 15.62 7.90 12.18
C SER A 13 14.82 8.67 13.24
N ARG A 14 15.53 9.33 14.16
CA ARG A 14 14.95 10.18 15.20
C ARG A 14 14.02 11.20 14.55
N GLY A 15 12.69 11.00 14.67
CA GLY A 15 11.68 11.94 14.18
C GLY A 15 10.65 11.39 13.18
N GLU A 16 10.72 10.14 12.73
CA GLU A 16 9.68 9.59 11.84
C GLU A 16 8.33 9.47 12.54
N ARG A 17 7.30 10.05 11.92
CA ARG A 17 5.89 9.93 12.35
C ARG A 17 5.18 8.86 11.52
N ARG A 18 4.89 7.74 12.13
CA ARG A 18 4.25 6.57 11.51
C ARG A 18 2.75 6.67 11.61
N LEU A 19 2.06 6.61 10.47
CA LEU A 19 0.61 6.65 10.36
C LEU A 19 0.12 5.38 9.69
N HIS A 20 -0.79 4.67 10.36
CA HIS A 20 -1.39 3.45 9.82
C HIS A 20 -2.57 3.83 8.93
N VAL A 21 -2.59 3.30 7.71
CA VAL A 21 -3.71 3.45 6.76
C VAL A 21 -4.47 2.13 6.74
N ILE A 22 -5.62 2.09 7.38
CA ILE A 22 -6.47 0.91 7.42
C ILE A 22 -7.42 0.84 6.23
N ARG A 23 -8.05 -0.30 6.04
CA ARG A 23 -9.00 -0.52 4.93
C ARG A 23 -10.10 0.54 4.91
N GLY A 24 -10.31 1.13 3.74
CA GLY A 24 -11.28 2.20 3.49
C GLY A 24 -10.75 3.60 3.73
N GLU A 25 -9.53 3.73 4.23
CA GLU A 25 -8.90 5.02 4.49
C GLU A 25 -7.90 5.42 3.39
N HIS A 26 -7.59 6.70 3.37
CA HIS A 26 -6.45 7.27 2.67
C HIS A 26 -5.80 8.36 3.52
N PHE A 27 -4.55 8.65 3.22
CA PHE A 27 -3.81 9.73 3.86
C PHE A 27 -2.87 10.40 2.86
N VAL A 28 -2.78 11.73 2.92
CA VAL A 28 -1.91 12.57 2.08
C VAL A 28 -0.99 13.40 2.95
N SER A 29 0.27 13.54 2.56
CA SER A 29 1.24 14.37 3.28
C SER A 29 2.34 14.87 2.36
N SER A 30 2.87 16.06 2.67
CA SER A 30 4.12 16.61 2.14
C SER A 30 5.23 16.67 3.20
N ASP A 31 4.96 16.17 4.41
CA ASP A 31 5.91 16.18 5.51
C ASP A 31 6.91 15.04 5.33
N PRO A 32 8.24 15.32 5.19
CA PRO A 32 9.27 14.29 5.00
C PRO A 32 9.41 13.35 6.20
N ALA A 33 8.92 13.74 7.38
CA ALA A 33 8.92 12.88 8.57
C ALA A 33 7.78 11.86 8.59
N VAL A 34 6.80 11.96 7.69
CA VAL A 34 5.64 11.04 7.66
C VAL A 34 5.98 9.76 6.91
N VAL A 35 5.63 8.63 7.53
CA VAL A 35 5.66 7.30 6.93
C VAL A 35 4.27 6.69 7.02
N LEU A 36 3.66 6.38 5.89
CA LEU A 36 2.39 5.67 5.81
C LEU A 36 2.63 4.17 5.84
N ILE A 37 1.90 3.46 6.70
CA ILE A 37 2.10 2.02 6.91
C ILE A 37 0.78 1.30 6.74
N THR A 38 0.80 0.17 6.05
CA THR A 38 -0.36 -0.72 5.95
C THR A 38 0.07 -2.19 5.83
N VAL A 39 -0.86 -3.10 6.14
CA VAL A 39 -0.69 -4.54 5.93
C VAL A 39 -1.74 -5.00 4.93
N LEU A 40 -1.30 -5.69 3.90
CA LEU A 40 -2.11 -6.09 2.76
C LEU A 40 -2.07 -7.60 2.57
N GLY A 41 -3.23 -8.22 2.49
CA GLY A 41 -3.42 -9.54 1.90
C GLY A 41 -4.00 -9.40 0.50
N SER A 42 -5.29 -9.71 0.33
CA SER A 42 -6.03 -9.54 -0.93
C SER A 42 -6.37 -8.08 -1.26
N CYS A 43 -6.31 -7.18 -0.27
CA CYS A 43 -6.48 -5.75 -0.48
C CYS A 43 -5.34 -5.16 -1.33
N VAL A 44 -5.56 -3.94 -1.84
CA VAL A 44 -4.55 -3.15 -2.56
C VAL A 44 -4.38 -1.80 -1.92
N ALA A 45 -3.14 -1.33 -1.89
CA ALA A 45 -2.79 0.07 -1.63
C ALA A 45 -2.23 0.71 -2.90
N ALA A 46 -2.78 1.87 -3.25
CA ALA A 46 -2.18 2.76 -4.23
C ALA A 46 -1.41 3.87 -3.50
N CYS A 47 -0.12 3.96 -3.81
CA CYS A 47 0.78 5.00 -3.34
C CYS A 47 0.99 5.96 -4.50
N ILE A 48 0.42 7.16 -4.43
CA ILE A 48 0.44 8.14 -5.51
C ILE A 48 1.13 9.41 -5.02
N ARG A 49 1.93 10.04 -5.86
CA ARG A 49 2.58 11.32 -5.53
C ARG A 49 2.73 12.25 -6.74
N ASP A 50 2.97 13.52 -6.47
CA ASP A 50 3.53 14.50 -7.39
C ASP A 50 4.97 14.79 -6.96
N PRO A 51 5.99 14.37 -7.75
CA PRO A 51 7.39 14.54 -7.37
C PRO A 51 7.85 15.99 -7.34
N ILE A 52 7.18 16.88 -8.08
CA ILE A 52 7.54 18.30 -8.14
C ILE A 52 6.92 19.06 -6.95
N ALA A 53 5.67 18.75 -6.61
CA ALA A 53 5.02 19.35 -5.44
C ALA A 53 5.55 18.76 -4.11
N GLY A 54 6.25 17.62 -4.14
CA GLY A 54 6.71 16.95 -2.92
C GLY A 54 5.57 16.47 -2.04
N VAL A 55 4.43 16.12 -2.64
CA VAL A 55 3.26 15.62 -1.93
C VAL A 55 2.86 14.26 -2.45
N GLY A 56 2.51 13.37 -1.54
CA GLY A 56 2.06 12.01 -1.87
C GLY A 56 1.06 11.49 -0.87
N GLY A 57 0.47 10.34 -1.19
CA GLY A 57 -0.51 9.70 -0.32
C GLY A 57 -0.64 8.22 -0.63
N MET A 58 -1.33 7.53 0.27
CA MET A 58 -1.65 6.11 0.15
C MET A 58 -3.10 5.90 0.53
N ASN A 59 -3.81 5.05 -0.23
CA ASN A 59 -5.08 4.48 0.19
C ASN A 59 -4.93 2.98 0.49
N HIS A 60 -5.95 2.41 1.11
CA HIS A 60 -6.07 0.97 1.33
C HIS A 60 -7.50 0.55 1.00
N PHE A 61 -7.70 -0.17 -0.08
CA PHE A 61 -9.04 -0.57 -0.51
C PHE A 61 -9.18 -2.07 -0.78
N LEU A 62 -10.41 -2.52 -0.71
CA LEU A 62 -10.87 -3.85 -1.09
C LEU A 62 -12.16 -3.68 -1.89
N LEU A 63 -12.21 -4.26 -3.07
CA LEU A 63 -13.48 -4.35 -3.80
C LEU A 63 -14.40 -5.35 -3.13
N PRO A 64 -15.70 -5.07 -3.00
CA PRO A 64 -16.68 -6.06 -2.58
C PRO A 64 -16.60 -7.32 -3.45
N GLY A 65 -16.73 -8.49 -2.82
CA GLY A 65 -16.63 -9.78 -3.51
C GLY A 65 -17.67 -9.98 -4.61
N ALA A 66 -17.47 -11.01 -5.42
CA ALA A 66 -18.32 -11.32 -6.60
C ALA A 66 -19.78 -11.65 -6.27
N SER A 67 -20.15 -11.84 -5.00
CA SER A 67 -21.53 -12.04 -4.54
C SER A 67 -22.33 -10.74 -4.45
N GLU A 68 -21.67 -9.60 -4.38
CA GLU A 68 -22.28 -8.29 -4.44
C GLU A 68 -22.22 -7.77 -5.88
N ASN A 69 -23.24 -7.02 -6.29
CA ASN A 69 -23.38 -6.50 -7.65
C ASN A 69 -22.04 -5.90 -8.14
N ARG A 70 -21.46 -6.47 -9.19
CA ARG A 70 -20.15 -6.09 -9.76
C ARG A 70 -20.01 -4.58 -10.02
N ARG A 71 -21.12 -3.91 -10.38
CA ARG A 71 -21.15 -2.45 -10.58
C ARG A 71 -20.90 -1.69 -9.27
N VAL A 72 -21.45 -2.17 -8.17
CA VAL A 72 -21.27 -1.58 -6.84
C VAL A 72 -19.79 -1.72 -6.41
N GLY A 73 -19.19 -2.89 -6.64
CA GLY A 73 -17.78 -3.12 -6.34
C GLY A 73 -16.85 -2.16 -7.10
N ILE A 74 -17.05 -2.01 -8.40
CA ILE A 74 -16.27 -1.07 -9.23
C ILE A 74 -16.46 0.37 -8.75
N SER A 75 -17.69 0.79 -8.43
CA SER A 75 -17.97 2.12 -7.91
C SER A 75 -17.24 2.43 -6.60
N HIS A 76 -17.16 1.45 -5.67
CA HIS A 76 -16.38 1.61 -4.44
C HIS A 76 -14.88 1.76 -4.70
N GLY A 77 -14.34 0.98 -5.62
CA GLY A 77 -12.93 1.09 -6.00
C GLY A 77 -12.61 2.43 -6.65
N VAL A 78 -13.42 2.87 -7.60
CA VAL A 78 -13.29 4.19 -8.24
C VAL A 78 -13.34 5.28 -7.18
N HIS A 79 -14.32 5.25 -6.29
CA HIS A 79 -14.44 6.23 -5.22
C HIS A 79 -13.20 6.28 -4.32
N ALA A 80 -12.67 5.13 -3.91
CA ALA A 80 -11.46 5.08 -3.07
C ALA A 80 -10.22 5.65 -3.78
N MET A 81 -10.10 5.43 -5.08
CA MET A 81 -9.00 5.99 -5.88
C MET A 81 -9.18 7.50 -6.12
N GLU A 82 -10.39 7.94 -6.45
CA GLU A 82 -10.71 9.35 -6.65
C GLU A 82 -10.54 10.18 -5.39
N LEU A 83 -10.92 9.65 -4.21
CA LEU A 83 -10.70 10.34 -2.95
C LEU A 83 -9.22 10.66 -2.74
N LEU A 84 -8.33 9.68 -2.97
CA LEU A 84 -6.88 9.89 -2.86
C LEU A 84 -6.39 10.92 -3.89
N VAL A 85 -6.76 10.79 -5.16
CA VAL A 85 -6.35 11.71 -6.22
C VAL A 85 -6.83 13.13 -5.93
N ASN A 86 -8.10 13.30 -5.56
CA ASN A 86 -8.67 14.61 -5.28
C ASN A 86 -8.03 15.26 -4.05
N ASP A 87 -7.67 14.46 -3.04
CA ASP A 87 -7.00 14.99 -1.86
C ASP A 87 -5.56 15.42 -2.17
N LEU A 88 -4.83 14.66 -3.01
CA LEU A 88 -3.53 15.09 -3.54
C LEU A 88 -3.62 16.43 -4.28
N LEU A 89 -4.62 16.61 -5.14
CA LEU A 89 -4.84 17.87 -5.86
C LEU A 89 -5.12 19.04 -4.93
N ARG A 90 -5.89 18.81 -3.85
CA ARG A 90 -6.15 19.83 -2.81
C ARG A 90 -4.88 20.23 -2.06
N HIS A 91 -3.91 19.31 -1.96
CA HIS A 91 -2.60 19.56 -1.34
C HIS A 91 -1.55 20.09 -2.33
N GLY A 92 -1.96 20.51 -3.52
CA GLY A 92 -1.09 21.18 -4.49
C GLY A 92 -0.47 20.27 -5.54
N ALA A 93 -0.80 19.00 -5.58
CA ALA A 93 -0.41 18.13 -6.69
C ALA A 93 -1.09 18.52 -8.00
N ARG A 94 -0.48 18.19 -9.12
CA ARG A 94 -1.08 18.34 -10.44
C ARG A 94 -1.30 16.98 -11.07
N ARG A 95 -2.47 16.78 -11.70
CA ARG A 95 -2.87 15.50 -12.29
C ARG A 95 -1.86 15.01 -13.36
N ASP A 96 -1.33 15.92 -14.15
CA ASP A 96 -0.36 15.64 -15.21
C ASP A 96 1.05 15.26 -14.72
N ARG A 97 1.28 15.32 -13.41
CA ARG A 97 2.57 14.98 -12.77
C ARG A 97 2.45 13.81 -11.78
N LEU A 98 1.25 13.25 -11.64
CA LEU A 98 1.05 12.12 -10.73
C LEU A 98 1.79 10.88 -11.24
N GLU A 99 2.43 10.19 -10.31
CA GLU A 99 3.04 8.88 -10.51
C GLU A 99 2.63 7.94 -9.38
N ALA A 100 2.57 6.64 -9.63
CA ALA A 100 2.04 5.67 -8.69
C ALA A 100 2.95 4.45 -8.49
N LYS A 101 2.78 3.81 -7.33
CA LYS A 101 3.22 2.46 -7.01
C LYS A 101 2.04 1.68 -6.44
N LEU A 102 1.92 0.41 -6.78
CA LEU A 102 0.82 -0.45 -6.33
C LEU A 102 1.35 -1.63 -5.52
N PHE A 103 0.70 -1.92 -4.39
CA PHE A 103 1.06 -3.04 -3.54
C PHE A 103 -0.19 -3.85 -3.14
N GLY A 104 -0.03 -5.15 -2.91
CA GLY A 104 -1.10 -6.01 -2.40
C GLY A 104 -1.68 -6.96 -3.43
N GLY A 105 -2.97 -7.27 -3.30
CA GLY A 105 -3.68 -8.15 -4.22
C GLY A 105 -3.23 -9.60 -4.16
N ALA A 106 -2.77 -10.09 -3.00
CA ALA A 106 -2.34 -11.46 -2.81
C ALA A 106 -3.53 -12.44 -2.82
N ARG A 107 -3.27 -13.67 -3.27
CA ARG A 107 -4.21 -14.79 -3.17
C ARG A 107 -4.13 -15.40 -1.78
N MET A 108 -5.10 -15.08 -0.93
CA MET A 108 -5.08 -15.48 0.48
C MET A 108 -5.78 -16.81 0.75
N VAL A 109 -6.65 -17.27 -0.15
CA VAL A 109 -7.45 -18.49 0.00
C VAL A 109 -7.50 -19.25 -1.31
N ASP A 110 -7.21 -20.56 -1.27
CA ASP A 110 -7.32 -21.45 -2.40
C ASP A 110 -8.78 -21.88 -2.66
N GLY A 111 -9.12 -22.09 -3.92
CA GLY A 111 -10.43 -22.64 -4.32
C GLY A 111 -11.59 -21.62 -4.37
N LEU A 112 -11.37 -20.36 -4.03
CA LEU A 112 -12.34 -19.28 -4.17
C LEU A 112 -11.93 -18.32 -5.30
N THR A 113 -12.89 -17.46 -5.68
CA THR A 113 -12.61 -16.36 -6.62
C THR A 113 -11.42 -15.55 -6.12
N ASP A 114 -10.42 -15.34 -6.97
CA ASP A 114 -9.22 -14.58 -6.63
C ASP A 114 -9.53 -13.07 -6.53
N VAL A 115 -9.99 -12.68 -5.35
CA VAL A 115 -10.32 -11.29 -5.02
C VAL A 115 -9.07 -10.41 -5.09
N GLY A 116 -7.91 -10.95 -4.72
CA GLY A 116 -6.64 -10.24 -4.80
C GLY A 116 -6.30 -9.84 -6.23
N ALA A 117 -6.39 -10.79 -7.17
CA ALA A 117 -6.16 -10.51 -8.59
C ALA A 117 -7.17 -9.51 -9.16
N GLN A 118 -8.42 -9.55 -8.72
CA GLN A 118 -9.44 -8.57 -9.14
C GLN A 118 -9.11 -7.16 -8.65
N ASN A 119 -8.72 -7.01 -7.38
CA ASN A 119 -8.29 -5.73 -6.81
C ASN A 119 -7.07 -5.17 -7.55
N ALA A 120 -6.07 -6.00 -7.80
CA ALA A 120 -4.87 -5.62 -8.53
C ALA A 120 -5.22 -5.16 -9.96
N SER A 121 -6.00 -5.95 -10.71
CA SER A 121 -6.40 -5.62 -12.08
C SER A 121 -7.26 -4.35 -12.16
N PHE A 122 -8.08 -4.08 -11.14
CA PHE A 122 -8.83 -2.85 -11.04
C PHE A 122 -7.89 -1.64 -10.87
N ALA A 123 -6.94 -1.71 -9.91
CA ALA A 123 -6.01 -0.62 -9.66
C ALA A 123 -5.15 -0.29 -10.90
N GLU A 124 -4.61 -1.32 -11.56
CA GLU A 124 -3.83 -1.15 -12.80
C GLU A 124 -4.65 -0.49 -13.91
N ARG A 125 -5.91 -0.91 -14.08
CA ARG A 125 -6.80 -0.31 -15.07
C ARG A 125 -7.13 1.14 -14.74
N PHE A 126 -7.47 1.45 -13.48
CA PHE A 126 -7.77 2.81 -13.05
C PHE A 126 -6.59 3.75 -13.36
N LEU A 127 -5.36 3.39 -12.98
CA LEU A 127 -4.19 4.22 -13.25
C LEU A 127 -3.97 4.46 -14.74
N ARG A 128 -4.16 3.42 -15.56
CA ARG A 128 -4.04 3.51 -17.02
C ARG A 128 -5.11 4.44 -17.61
N ASP A 129 -6.36 4.31 -17.18
CA ASP A 129 -7.49 5.10 -17.68
C ASP A 129 -7.36 6.58 -17.27
N GLU A 130 -6.77 6.85 -16.09
CA GLU A 130 -6.44 8.19 -15.60
C GLU A 130 -5.11 8.76 -16.15
N GLY A 131 -4.36 7.98 -16.91
CA GLY A 131 -3.05 8.40 -17.45
C GLY A 131 -1.97 8.56 -16.37
N ILE A 132 -2.11 7.90 -15.22
CA ILE A 132 -1.13 7.95 -14.13
C ILE A 132 -0.12 6.80 -14.32
N PRO A 133 1.18 7.08 -14.58
CA PRO A 133 2.18 6.05 -14.75
C PRO A 133 2.41 5.27 -13.46
N CYS A 134 2.40 3.93 -13.56
CA CYS A 134 2.77 3.04 -12.46
C CYS A 134 4.26 2.72 -12.57
N LEU A 135 5.06 3.28 -11.66
CA LEU A 135 6.53 3.19 -11.70
C LEU A 135 7.08 1.99 -10.93
N GLY A 136 6.24 1.22 -10.27
CA GLY A 136 6.68 0.06 -9.52
C GLY A 136 5.66 -0.44 -8.51
N GLY A 137 6.15 -1.26 -7.59
CA GLY A 137 5.34 -1.89 -6.55
C GLY A 137 5.39 -3.41 -6.65
N SER A 138 4.50 -4.07 -5.93
CA SER A 138 4.40 -5.53 -5.90
C SER A 138 2.95 -5.94 -5.75
N LEU A 139 2.40 -6.49 -6.81
CA LEU A 139 1.01 -6.96 -6.85
C LEU A 139 0.94 -8.48 -6.96
N ARG A 140 -0.15 -9.05 -6.43
CA ARG A 140 -0.45 -10.48 -6.50
C ARG A 140 0.47 -11.33 -5.61
N GLY A 141 0.72 -12.59 -5.99
CA GLY A 141 1.45 -13.54 -5.17
C GLY A 141 0.58 -14.16 -4.08
N GLU A 142 1.21 -14.90 -3.15
CA GLU A 142 0.51 -15.71 -2.15
C GLU A 142 0.76 -15.23 -0.71
N HIS A 143 1.57 -14.17 -0.53
CA HIS A 143 1.96 -13.68 0.78
C HIS A 143 1.33 -12.33 1.07
N ALA A 144 0.87 -12.17 2.30
CA ALA A 144 0.57 -10.86 2.85
C ALA A 144 1.86 -10.04 2.94
N ARG A 145 1.73 -8.73 2.97
CA ARG A 145 2.89 -7.82 3.03
C ARG A 145 2.61 -6.60 3.87
N ARG A 146 3.58 -6.18 4.63
CA ARG A 146 3.62 -4.87 5.27
C ARG A 146 4.26 -3.89 4.30
N VAL A 147 3.60 -2.77 4.05
CA VAL A 147 4.08 -1.70 3.17
C VAL A 147 4.35 -0.46 3.99
N GLN A 148 5.47 0.19 3.71
CA GLN A 148 5.82 1.51 4.20
C GLN A 148 6.03 2.42 3.00
N PHE A 149 5.42 3.60 3.04
CA PHE A 149 5.51 4.59 1.98
C PHE A 149 5.82 5.96 2.57
N TRP A 150 6.81 6.63 2.00
CA TRP A 150 7.21 8.00 2.32
C TRP A 150 6.59 8.93 1.27
N PRO A 151 5.50 9.64 1.60
CA PRO A 151 4.72 10.40 0.61
C PRO A 151 5.54 11.46 -0.12
N GLU A 152 6.36 12.20 0.60
CA GLU A 152 7.17 13.29 0.04
C GLU A 152 8.19 12.77 -0.96
N SER A 153 8.97 11.74 -0.62
CA SER A 153 10.02 11.18 -1.49
C SER A 153 9.51 10.14 -2.49
N GLY A 154 8.32 9.56 -2.27
CA GLY A 154 7.77 8.46 -3.05
C GLY A 154 8.50 7.14 -2.84
N ARG A 155 9.38 7.04 -1.85
CA ARG A 155 10.03 5.79 -1.48
C ARG A 155 8.99 4.81 -0.95
N GLY A 156 9.01 3.59 -1.49
CA GLY A 156 8.22 2.47 -1.02
C GLY A 156 9.12 1.35 -0.51
N ARG A 157 8.67 0.65 0.52
CA ARG A 157 9.34 -0.53 1.08
C ARG A 157 8.30 -1.55 1.43
N GLN A 158 8.54 -2.81 1.10
CA GLN A 158 7.69 -3.90 1.57
C GLN A 158 8.48 -4.96 2.32
N LEU A 159 7.77 -5.65 3.21
CA LEU A 159 8.20 -6.87 3.87
C LEU A 159 7.12 -7.93 3.64
N LEU A 160 7.49 -9.05 3.02
CA LEU A 160 6.60 -10.19 2.88
C LEU A 160 6.42 -10.86 4.24
N LEU A 161 5.17 -11.12 4.62
CA LEU A 161 4.84 -11.77 5.88
C LEU A 161 4.72 -13.27 5.68
N GLY A 162 5.32 -14.06 6.55
CA GLY A 162 5.20 -15.52 6.55
C GLY A 162 3.77 -16.00 6.80
N VAL A 163 3.51 -17.26 6.48
CA VAL A 163 2.21 -17.92 6.38
C VAL A 163 1.14 -17.49 7.39
N LYS A 164 0.01 -17.04 6.84
CA LYS A 164 -1.41 -17.05 7.34
C LYS A 164 -1.78 -16.68 8.80
N ALA A 165 -0.90 -16.70 9.79
CA ALA A 165 -1.29 -16.50 11.18
C ALA A 165 -1.37 -15.03 11.62
N ASP A 166 -0.47 -14.18 11.11
CA ASP A 166 -0.29 -12.81 11.64
C ASP A 166 -1.22 -11.75 11.04
N VAL A 167 -1.89 -12.06 9.92
CA VAL A 167 -2.70 -11.06 9.20
C VAL A 167 -4.05 -10.82 9.90
N PHE A 168 -4.62 -11.86 10.49
CA PHE A 168 -5.91 -11.74 11.19
C PHE A 168 -5.79 -11.08 12.56
N GLU A 169 -4.61 -11.12 13.18
CA GLU A 169 -4.38 -10.51 14.49
C GLU A 169 -4.14 -9.00 14.37
N SER A 170 -3.48 -8.54 13.30
CA SER A 170 -3.22 -7.11 13.05
C SER A 170 -4.48 -6.30 12.70
N GLU A 171 -5.52 -6.94 12.15
CA GLU A 171 -6.80 -6.29 11.88
C GLU A 171 -7.68 -6.17 13.14
N ARG A 172 -7.40 -6.95 14.20
CA ARG A 172 -8.17 -6.95 15.46
C ARG A 172 -7.60 -6.05 16.55
N THR A 173 -6.33 -5.66 16.48
CA THR A 173 -5.67 -4.96 17.59
C THR A 173 -5.34 -3.51 17.23
N THR A 174 -6.34 -2.67 17.26
CA THR A 174 -6.18 -1.23 17.48
C THR A 174 -5.90 -0.99 18.96
N ARG A 175 -4.74 -1.39 19.51
CA ARG A 175 -4.14 -0.91 20.78
C ARG A 175 -3.14 -1.91 21.32
N THR A 176 -1.88 -1.75 21.00
CA THR A 176 -0.68 -2.04 21.81
C THR A 176 0.50 -2.37 20.86
N PRO A 177 1.70 -1.85 21.04
CA PRO A 177 2.84 -2.19 20.20
C PRO A 177 3.31 -3.60 20.56
N VAL A 178 3.06 -4.57 19.71
CA VAL A 178 3.66 -5.91 19.82
C VAL A 178 4.94 -5.92 18.99
N MET A 179 6.04 -6.26 19.63
CA MET A 179 7.28 -6.61 18.94
C MET A 179 7.07 -7.95 18.23
N VAL A 180 7.04 -7.91 16.90
CA VAL A 180 6.98 -9.11 16.06
C VAL A 180 8.39 -9.39 15.55
N GLU A 181 8.87 -10.62 15.75
CA GLU A 181 10.12 -11.08 15.11
C GLU A 181 9.89 -11.11 13.59
N GLU A 182 10.66 -10.31 12.88
CA GLU A 182 10.56 -10.13 11.43
C GLU A 182 11.37 -11.21 10.70
N SER A 183 10.73 -12.30 10.31
CA SER A 183 11.28 -13.26 9.35
C SER A 183 10.64 -13.03 7.98
N GLY A 184 11.35 -12.36 7.09
CA GLY A 184 10.87 -12.12 5.72
C GLY A 184 11.88 -11.33 4.87
N ALA A 185 11.79 -11.46 3.54
CA ALA A 185 12.61 -10.72 2.60
C ALA A 185 12.14 -9.26 2.48
N LEU A 186 13.10 -8.33 2.56
CA LEU A 186 12.87 -6.91 2.42
C LEU A 186 13.18 -6.45 1.01
N GLU A 187 12.23 -5.76 0.37
CA GLU A 187 12.39 -5.19 -0.98
C GLU A 187 12.16 -3.68 -0.97
N LEU A 188 12.99 -2.93 -1.73
CA LEU A 188 12.89 -1.48 -1.93
C LEU A 188 12.39 -1.19 -3.34
N PHE A 189 11.50 -0.22 -3.45
CA PHE A 189 10.88 0.24 -4.69
C PHE A 189 10.92 1.76 -4.84
#